data_0a5cfcc3feb6a21e9b38d77e69730154
#
_entry.id   0a5cfcc3feb6a21e9b38d77e69730154
#
_cell.length_a   1.000
_cell.length_b   1.000
_cell.length_c   1.000
_cell.angle_alpha   90.00
_cell.angle_beta   90.00
_cell.angle_gamma   90.00
#
_symmetry.space_group_name_H-M   'P 1'
#
loop_
_entity.id
_entity.type
_entity.pdbx_description
1 polymer ?
#
loop_
_entity_poly.entity_id
_entity_poly.type
_entity_poly.pdbx_seq_one_letter_code
_entity_poly.pdbx_strand_id
1 'polypeptide(L)'
;MQPESSETFCGQVVSKDQLIELVEIVDTFSKLSRGELANTICELFSWKRPTGKLKTVECRQFLERLDARGIIRLPLCRKQNRKPTKASVPRTTQADTQAPISEKLSKLSPISLSRVKTKEHRQLWYEYVDRYHYLGYQLPFGAQLRYFIKSGASQALVLGCLQFSSPAWKMAPRDRWIGWNDEQRQRNLQKVISNSRFLIFPWVQVQNLASSVLGLAVKTVPDDWQSCYG
;
A
#
# COMPACT_ATOMS: atom_id res chain seq x y z
N MET A 1 -34.71 6.26 30.18
CA MET A 1 -34.26 7.66 30.26
C MET A 1 -34.21 8.20 28.83
N GLN A 2 -35.16 9.04 28.43
CA GLN A 2 -35.22 9.54 27.04
C GLN A 2 -34.20 10.63 26.83
N PRO A 3 -33.40 10.62 25.73
CA PRO A 3 -32.46 11.68 25.45
C PRO A 3 -33.20 12.93 24.96
N GLU A 4 -33.30 13.96 25.82
CA GLU A 4 -33.91 15.26 25.49
C GLU A 4 -33.01 16.21 24.69
N SER A 5 -31.84 15.81 24.31
CA SER A 5 -30.92 16.65 23.53
C SER A 5 -30.79 16.17 22.10
N SER A 6 -31.05 17.03 21.14
CA SER A 6 -30.80 16.77 19.73
C SER A 6 -29.29 16.61 19.50
N GLU A 7 -28.86 15.42 19.06
CA GLU A 7 -27.47 15.15 18.70
C GLU A 7 -27.13 15.77 17.36
N THR A 8 -25.89 16.24 17.21
CA THR A 8 -25.43 16.80 15.93
C THR A 8 -24.21 16.05 15.40
N PHE A 9 -24.23 15.73 14.12
CA PHE A 9 -23.13 15.14 13.39
C PHE A 9 -22.71 16.06 12.23
N CYS A 10 -21.49 16.59 12.27
CA CYS A 10 -20.94 17.49 11.24
C CYS A 10 -21.90 18.66 10.87
N GLY A 11 -22.54 19.27 11.86
CA GLY A 11 -23.47 20.38 11.68
C GLY A 11 -24.90 19.98 11.25
N GLN A 12 -25.20 18.70 11.09
CA GLN A 12 -26.53 18.17 10.81
C GLN A 12 -27.15 17.62 12.10
N VAL A 13 -28.42 17.92 12.34
CA VAL A 13 -29.17 17.35 13.45
C VAL A 13 -29.45 15.88 13.14
N VAL A 14 -29.07 14.98 14.04
CA VAL A 14 -29.44 13.57 13.98
C VAL A 14 -30.83 13.41 14.59
N SER A 15 -31.77 12.90 13.82
CA SER A 15 -33.14 12.69 14.30
C SER A 15 -33.21 11.63 15.40
N LYS A 16 -34.30 11.61 16.18
CA LYS A 16 -34.51 10.58 17.20
C LYS A 16 -34.53 9.17 16.58
N ASP A 17 -35.17 9.03 15.42
CA ASP A 17 -35.25 7.74 14.72
C ASP A 17 -33.88 7.29 14.23
N GLN A 18 -33.07 8.19 13.68
CA GLN A 18 -31.69 7.90 13.31
C GLN A 18 -30.83 7.52 14.52
N LEU A 19 -31.08 8.12 15.68
CA LEU A 19 -30.34 7.77 16.89
C LEU A 19 -30.71 6.38 17.39
N ILE A 20 -32.01 6.01 17.32
CA ILE A 20 -32.48 4.67 17.67
C ILE A 20 -31.87 3.63 16.72
N GLU A 21 -31.93 3.87 15.42
CA GLU A 21 -31.35 3.00 14.41
C GLU A 21 -29.81 2.84 14.61
N LEU A 22 -29.12 3.94 14.98
CA LEU A 22 -27.70 3.91 15.28
C LEU A 22 -27.39 3.03 16.50
N VAL A 23 -28.18 3.09 17.56
CA VAL A 23 -28.05 2.23 18.74
C VAL A 23 -28.21 0.76 18.34
N GLU A 24 -29.26 0.43 17.56
CA GLU A 24 -29.49 -0.94 17.06
C GLU A 24 -28.33 -1.46 16.20
N ILE A 25 -27.79 -0.61 15.33
CA ILE A 25 -26.60 -0.96 14.50
C ILE A 25 -25.40 -1.28 15.38
N VAL A 26 -25.11 -0.43 16.38
CA VAL A 26 -23.98 -0.64 17.29
C VAL A 26 -24.12 -1.94 18.06
N ASP A 27 -25.30 -2.26 18.55
CA ASP A 27 -25.56 -3.50 19.30
C ASP A 27 -25.48 -4.73 18.39
N THR A 28 -26.07 -4.66 17.20
CA THR A 28 -26.07 -5.76 16.23
C THR A 28 -24.64 -6.08 15.74
N PHE A 29 -23.84 -5.05 15.48
CA PHE A 29 -22.49 -5.19 14.95
C PHE A 29 -21.40 -5.04 16.02
N SER A 30 -21.70 -5.37 17.26
CA SER A 30 -20.79 -5.26 18.42
C SER A 30 -19.46 -6.04 18.27
N LYS A 31 -19.36 -6.98 17.31
CA LYS A 31 -18.14 -7.73 17.01
C LYS A 31 -17.21 -7.02 16.03
N LEU A 32 -17.66 -5.99 15.32
CA LEU A 32 -16.83 -5.21 14.40
C LEU A 32 -15.84 -4.33 15.18
N SER A 33 -14.74 -3.96 14.54
CA SER A 33 -13.87 -2.93 15.06
C SER A 33 -14.57 -1.56 15.00
N ARG A 34 -14.17 -0.61 15.87
CA ARG A 34 -14.70 0.76 15.87
C ARG A 34 -14.60 1.46 14.51
N GLY A 35 -13.54 1.14 13.73
CA GLY A 35 -13.36 1.68 12.39
C GLY A 35 -14.33 1.09 11.37
N GLU A 36 -14.54 -0.22 11.38
CA GLU A 36 -15.50 -0.92 10.52
C GLU A 36 -16.92 -0.49 10.86
N LEU A 37 -17.26 -0.39 12.15
CA LEU A 37 -18.55 0.09 12.62
C LEU A 37 -18.84 1.52 12.11
N ALA A 38 -17.86 2.42 12.21
CA ALA A 38 -18.01 3.79 11.69
C ALA A 38 -18.17 3.82 10.16
N ASN A 39 -17.50 2.93 9.43
CA ASN A 39 -17.70 2.80 7.98
C ASN A 39 -19.14 2.33 7.66
N THR A 40 -19.60 1.27 8.32
CA THR A 40 -20.95 0.72 8.14
C THR A 40 -22.03 1.78 8.40
N ILE A 41 -21.90 2.52 9.50
CA ILE A 41 -22.84 3.60 9.83
C ILE A 41 -22.80 4.72 8.78
N CYS A 42 -21.61 5.13 8.34
CA CYS A 42 -21.48 6.13 7.28
C CYS A 42 -22.08 5.68 5.94
N GLU A 43 -22.04 4.40 5.63
CA GLU A 43 -22.66 3.83 4.43
C GLU A 43 -24.19 3.85 4.55
N LEU A 44 -24.74 3.36 5.66
CA LEU A 44 -26.18 3.28 5.91
C LEU A 44 -26.82 4.67 5.95
N PHE A 45 -26.21 5.63 6.64
CA PHE A 45 -26.74 7.00 6.72
C PHE A 45 -26.27 7.92 5.59
N SER A 46 -25.54 7.38 4.60
CA SER A 46 -24.99 8.15 3.48
C SER A 46 -24.12 9.34 3.95
N TRP A 47 -23.43 9.21 5.07
CA TRP A 47 -22.57 10.25 5.61
C TRP A 47 -21.26 10.36 4.82
N LYS A 48 -21.33 11.11 3.73
CA LYS A 48 -20.24 11.29 2.76
C LYS A 48 -19.78 12.74 2.74
N ARG A 49 -18.51 12.93 2.42
CA ARG A 49 -17.93 14.23 2.09
C ARG A 49 -18.34 14.64 0.68
N PRO A 50 -18.25 15.91 0.29
CA PRO A 50 -18.48 16.33 -1.10
C PRO A 50 -17.62 15.59 -2.13
N THR A 51 -16.50 15.03 -1.69
CA THR A 51 -15.61 14.18 -2.51
C THR A 51 -16.09 12.74 -2.69
N GLY A 52 -17.27 12.38 -2.16
CA GLY A 52 -17.81 11.00 -2.18
C GLY A 52 -17.21 10.06 -1.12
N LYS A 53 -16.17 10.47 -0.38
CA LYS A 53 -15.59 9.65 0.68
C LYS A 53 -16.48 9.64 1.93
N LEU A 54 -16.49 8.49 2.63
CA LEU A 54 -17.18 8.37 3.92
C LEU A 54 -16.53 9.30 4.97
N LYS A 55 -17.35 9.83 5.87
CA LYS A 55 -16.94 10.65 7.02
C LYS A 55 -16.54 9.75 8.21
N THR A 56 -15.73 8.73 7.96
CA THR A 56 -15.39 7.68 8.95
C THR A 56 -14.75 8.22 10.21
N VAL A 57 -13.82 9.18 10.07
CA VAL A 57 -13.11 9.75 11.22
C VAL A 57 -14.07 10.55 12.10
N GLU A 58 -14.88 11.36 11.46
CA GLU A 58 -15.88 12.18 12.13
C GLU A 58 -16.96 11.30 12.79
N CYS A 59 -17.39 10.24 12.11
CA CYS A 59 -18.33 9.26 12.65
C CYS A 59 -17.76 8.55 13.87
N ARG A 60 -16.50 8.09 13.82
CA ARG A 60 -15.87 7.47 14.98
C ARG A 60 -15.81 8.40 16.18
N GLN A 61 -15.46 9.68 15.99
CA GLN A 61 -15.48 10.68 17.06
C GLN A 61 -16.88 10.94 17.61
N PHE A 62 -17.89 10.91 16.75
CA PHE A 62 -19.28 11.04 17.14
C PHE A 62 -19.73 9.84 18.00
N LEU A 63 -19.43 8.62 17.58
CA LEU A 63 -19.71 7.40 18.34
C LEU A 63 -18.99 7.38 19.68
N GLU A 64 -17.73 7.83 19.76
CA GLU A 64 -16.98 7.93 21.01
C GLU A 64 -17.64 8.93 21.97
N ARG A 65 -18.21 10.02 21.47
CA ARG A 65 -18.99 10.97 22.31
C ARG A 65 -20.28 10.35 22.83
N LEU A 66 -21.01 9.58 22.02
CA LEU A 66 -22.22 8.90 22.44
C LEU A 66 -21.93 7.80 23.47
N ASP A 67 -20.80 7.09 23.32
CA ASP A 67 -20.31 6.08 24.28
C ASP A 67 -19.96 6.72 25.63
N ALA A 68 -19.23 7.84 25.60
CA ALA A 68 -18.88 8.60 26.82
C ALA A 68 -20.10 9.13 27.58
N ARG A 69 -21.21 9.37 26.89
CA ARG A 69 -22.50 9.79 27.48
C ARG A 69 -23.43 8.63 27.85
N GLY A 70 -22.98 7.39 27.62
CA GLY A 70 -23.75 6.20 27.94
C GLY A 70 -24.96 5.94 27.03
N ILE A 71 -25.04 6.60 25.87
CA ILE A 71 -26.14 6.43 24.90
C ILE A 71 -25.96 5.12 24.11
N ILE A 72 -24.71 4.77 23.79
CA ILE A 72 -24.32 3.52 23.12
C ILE A 72 -23.20 2.85 23.91
N ARG A 73 -22.91 1.59 23.59
CA ARG A 73 -21.77 0.87 24.14
C ARG A 73 -20.85 0.39 23.00
N LEU A 74 -19.75 1.08 22.80
CA LEU A 74 -18.81 0.72 21.75
C LEU A 74 -18.04 -0.57 22.08
N PRO A 75 -17.66 -1.36 21.07
CA PRO A 75 -16.77 -2.48 21.22
C PRO A 75 -15.48 -2.04 21.90
N LEU A 76 -14.96 -2.90 22.78
CA LEU A 76 -13.66 -2.65 23.42
C LEU A 76 -12.60 -2.36 22.33
N CYS A 77 -11.93 -1.24 22.50
CA CYS A 77 -10.79 -0.95 21.62
C CYS A 77 -9.79 -2.10 21.78
N ARG A 78 -9.68 -2.95 20.77
CA ARG A 78 -8.56 -3.89 20.72
C ARG A 78 -7.31 -3.00 20.73
N LYS A 79 -6.66 -2.88 21.87
CA LYS A 79 -5.34 -2.25 21.96
C LYS A 79 -4.49 -2.96 20.93
N GLN A 80 -4.36 -2.40 19.73
CA GLN A 80 -3.27 -2.76 18.87
C GLN A 80 -2.00 -2.28 19.56
N ASN A 81 -1.54 -3.08 20.53
CA ASN A 81 -0.19 -2.97 21.09
C ASN A 81 0.86 -3.41 20.05
N ARG A 82 0.53 -3.20 18.79
CA ARG A 82 1.49 -3.22 17.71
C ARG A 82 1.69 -1.77 17.27
N LYS A 83 2.62 -1.07 17.97
CA LYS A 83 3.50 -0.21 17.19
C LYS A 83 3.90 -1.08 16.00
N PRO A 84 3.79 -0.64 14.73
CA PRO A 84 4.42 -1.37 13.66
C PRO A 84 5.91 -1.41 14.01
N THR A 85 6.32 -2.43 14.72
CA THR A 85 7.71 -2.81 14.77
C THR A 85 8.05 -2.98 13.30
N LYS A 86 8.88 -2.10 12.74
CA LYS A 86 9.56 -2.39 11.48
C LYS A 86 9.98 -3.84 11.61
N ALA A 87 9.36 -4.72 10.83
CA ALA A 87 9.74 -6.12 10.88
C ALA A 87 11.25 -6.12 10.65
N SER A 88 12.01 -6.45 11.67
CA SER A 88 13.46 -6.48 11.57
C SER A 88 13.78 -7.48 10.47
N VAL A 89 14.26 -7.00 9.34
CA VAL A 89 14.70 -7.87 8.26
C VAL A 89 15.98 -8.54 8.74
N PRO A 90 16.04 -9.88 8.83
CA PRO A 90 17.22 -10.58 9.26
C PRO A 90 18.41 -10.22 8.36
N ARG A 91 19.58 -10.02 8.95
CA ARG A 91 20.81 -9.73 8.21
C ARG A 91 21.58 -11.03 7.99
N THR A 92 21.93 -11.27 6.73
CA THR A 92 22.69 -12.45 6.30
C THR A 92 23.95 -12.03 5.56
N THR A 93 24.93 -12.91 5.48
CA THR A 93 26.16 -12.70 4.70
C THR A 93 25.90 -12.68 3.19
N GLN A 94 24.78 -13.24 2.73
CA GLN A 94 24.41 -13.24 1.30
C GLN A 94 24.12 -11.84 0.76
N ALA A 95 23.68 -10.92 1.62
CA ALA A 95 23.40 -9.54 1.24
C ALA A 95 24.56 -8.58 1.59
N ASP A 96 25.72 -9.07 1.96
CA ASP A 96 26.88 -8.21 2.21
C ASP A 96 27.39 -7.54 0.94
N THR A 97 28.06 -6.42 1.12
CA THR A 97 28.70 -5.67 0.03
C THR A 97 29.69 -6.56 -0.71
N GLN A 98 29.62 -6.54 -2.02
CA GLN A 98 30.51 -7.31 -2.89
C GLN A 98 31.61 -6.43 -3.49
N ALA A 99 32.57 -7.06 -4.17
CA ALA A 99 33.62 -6.35 -4.91
C ALA A 99 32.99 -5.40 -5.96
N PRO A 100 33.60 -4.23 -6.18
CA PRO A 100 33.11 -3.28 -7.18
C PRO A 100 33.03 -3.87 -8.59
N ILE A 101 31.93 -3.60 -9.29
CA ILE A 101 31.70 -4.01 -10.68
C ILE A 101 31.69 -2.75 -11.52
N SER A 102 32.72 -2.50 -12.29
CA SER A 102 32.89 -1.30 -13.15
C SER A 102 33.06 -1.66 -14.62
N GLU A 103 32.48 -2.77 -15.04
CA GLU A 103 32.59 -3.28 -16.39
C GLU A 103 31.64 -2.59 -17.37
N LYS A 104 31.92 -2.76 -18.69
CA LYS A 104 30.97 -2.33 -19.73
C LYS A 104 29.73 -3.19 -19.69
N LEU A 105 28.56 -2.58 -19.95
CA LEU A 105 27.27 -3.27 -19.99
C LEU A 105 27.26 -4.51 -20.91
N SER A 106 27.98 -4.45 -22.02
CA SER A 106 28.12 -5.57 -22.97
C SER A 106 28.69 -6.85 -22.36
N LYS A 107 29.56 -6.73 -21.36
CA LYS A 107 30.14 -7.90 -20.65
C LYS A 107 29.17 -8.54 -19.66
N LEU A 108 28.18 -7.79 -19.19
CA LEU A 108 27.14 -8.26 -18.27
C LEU A 108 25.89 -8.75 -18.99
N SER A 109 25.79 -8.45 -20.28
CA SER A 109 24.62 -8.79 -21.10
C SER A 109 24.52 -10.28 -21.44
N PRO A 110 23.33 -10.80 -21.68
CA PRO A 110 22.04 -10.10 -21.57
C PRO A 110 21.63 -9.85 -20.12
N ILE A 111 21.07 -8.66 -19.84
CA ILE A 111 20.48 -8.38 -18.54
C ILE A 111 19.11 -9.05 -18.47
N SER A 112 18.78 -9.63 -17.34
CA SER A 112 17.50 -10.30 -17.13
C SER A 112 16.81 -9.88 -15.83
N LEU A 113 15.49 -9.95 -15.83
CA LEU A 113 14.63 -9.75 -14.63
C LEU A 113 14.18 -11.11 -14.11
N SER A 114 14.71 -11.52 -12.98
CA SER A 114 14.34 -12.78 -12.34
C SER A 114 13.28 -12.52 -11.27
N ARG A 115 12.05 -12.99 -11.50
CA ARG A 115 10.94 -12.80 -10.58
C ARG A 115 11.18 -13.51 -9.23
N VAL A 116 10.92 -12.81 -8.14
CA VAL A 116 11.05 -13.32 -6.77
C VAL A 116 9.82 -14.15 -6.43
N LYS A 117 9.95 -15.49 -6.44
CA LYS A 117 8.83 -16.42 -6.21
C LYS A 117 8.91 -17.12 -4.85
N THR A 118 10.10 -17.54 -4.42
CA THR A 118 10.28 -18.33 -3.20
C THR A 118 10.34 -17.45 -1.94
N LYS A 119 10.17 -18.06 -0.78
CA LYS A 119 10.24 -17.38 0.51
C LYS A 119 11.65 -16.88 0.79
N GLU A 120 12.67 -17.68 0.47
CA GLU A 120 14.09 -17.41 0.66
C GLU A 120 14.51 -16.22 -0.21
N HIS A 121 14.15 -16.24 -1.49
CA HIS A 121 14.41 -15.13 -2.41
C HIS A 121 13.70 -13.84 -1.96
N ARG A 122 12.51 -13.95 -1.37
CA ARG A 122 11.79 -12.80 -0.82
C ARG A 122 12.52 -12.18 0.36
N GLN A 123 13.02 -13.01 1.27
CA GLN A 123 13.77 -12.54 2.45
C GLN A 123 15.07 -11.83 2.01
N LEU A 124 15.82 -12.43 1.09
CA LEU A 124 17.03 -11.83 0.54
C LEU A 124 16.73 -10.52 -0.19
N TRP A 125 15.65 -10.45 -0.98
CA TRP A 125 15.22 -9.25 -1.66
C TRP A 125 14.89 -8.12 -0.66
N TYR A 126 14.16 -8.46 0.43
CA TYR A 126 13.84 -7.50 1.50
C TYR A 126 15.09 -6.98 2.18
N GLU A 127 16.05 -7.85 2.42
CA GLU A 127 17.30 -7.48 3.05
C GLU A 127 18.10 -6.51 2.17
N TYR A 128 18.26 -6.78 0.88
CA TYR A 128 18.92 -5.87 -0.05
C TYR A 128 18.26 -4.49 -0.07
N VAL A 129 16.93 -4.44 -0.16
CA VAL A 129 16.22 -3.16 -0.20
C VAL A 129 16.28 -2.43 1.13
N ASP A 130 16.18 -3.12 2.26
CA ASP A 130 16.28 -2.50 3.58
C ASP A 130 17.68 -1.93 3.85
N ARG A 131 18.73 -2.61 3.39
CA ARG A 131 20.14 -2.20 3.61
C ARG A 131 20.60 -1.09 2.66
N TYR A 132 20.20 -1.14 1.40
CA TYR A 132 20.84 -0.35 0.35
C TYR A 132 19.91 0.64 -0.37
N HIS A 133 18.60 0.55 -0.20
CA HIS A 133 17.69 1.54 -0.78
C HIS A 133 17.41 2.66 0.22
N TYR A 134 17.49 3.93 -0.20
CA TYR A 134 17.35 5.11 0.66
C TYR A 134 16.04 5.19 1.46
N LEU A 135 14.94 4.60 0.94
CA LEU A 135 13.65 4.50 1.65
C LEU A 135 13.55 3.24 2.53
N GLY A 136 14.54 2.35 2.49
CA GLY A 136 14.46 1.05 3.13
C GLY A 136 13.31 0.18 2.61
N TYR A 137 13.08 -0.94 3.31
CA TYR A 137 11.97 -1.83 2.99
C TYR A 137 10.67 -1.37 3.68
N GLN A 138 9.64 -1.20 2.88
CA GLN A 138 8.25 -1.01 3.34
C GLN A 138 7.34 -1.85 2.47
N LEU A 139 6.39 -2.55 3.10
CA LEU A 139 5.40 -3.33 2.37
C LEU A 139 4.43 -2.38 1.66
N PRO A 140 4.39 -2.35 0.32
CA PRO A 140 3.42 -1.54 -0.40
C PRO A 140 2.01 -2.13 -0.25
N PHE A 141 1.02 -1.27 -0.40
CA PHE A 141 -0.37 -1.69 -0.44
C PHE A 141 -0.72 -2.32 -1.81
N GLY A 142 -1.58 -3.33 -1.79
CA GLY A 142 -2.13 -3.95 -3.01
C GLY A 142 -1.20 -4.95 -3.68
N ALA A 143 -1.44 -5.18 -4.97
CA ALA A 143 -0.68 -6.12 -5.80
C ALA A 143 0.77 -5.66 -5.98
N GLN A 144 1.70 -6.60 -6.08
CA GLN A 144 3.12 -6.29 -6.19
C GLN A 144 3.93 -7.40 -6.84
N LEU A 145 4.87 -7.01 -7.70
CA LEU A 145 5.86 -7.88 -8.30
C LEU A 145 7.27 -7.41 -7.92
N ARG A 146 8.13 -8.37 -7.62
CA ARG A 146 9.53 -8.13 -7.25
C ARG A 146 10.46 -8.90 -8.16
N TYR A 147 11.58 -8.28 -8.50
CA TYR A 147 12.59 -8.86 -9.37
C TYR A 147 13.98 -8.63 -8.81
N PHE A 148 14.85 -9.62 -9.05
CA PHE A 148 16.29 -9.40 -9.07
C PHE A 148 16.73 -9.02 -10.47
N ILE A 149 17.63 -8.05 -10.58
CA ILE A 149 18.30 -7.71 -11.81
C ILE A 149 19.53 -8.60 -11.89
N LYS A 150 19.62 -9.45 -12.90
CA LYS A 150 20.70 -10.43 -13.05
C LYS A 150 21.50 -10.21 -14.32
N SER A 151 22.81 -10.52 -14.24
CA SER A 151 23.69 -10.59 -15.40
C SER A 151 23.51 -11.91 -16.13
N GLY A 152 23.46 -11.89 -17.45
CA GLY A 152 23.45 -13.10 -18.26
C GLY A 152 24.84 -13.77 -18.35
N ALA A 153 25.91 -13.03 -18.10
CA ALA A 153 27.25 -13.58 -18.05
C ALA A 153 27.44 -14.53 -16.84
N SER A 154 26.69 -14.30 -15.75
CA SER A 154 26.62 -15.19 -14.60
C SER A 154 25.24 -15.10 -13.95
N GLN A 155 24.50 -16.19 -13.99
CA GLN A 155 23.15 -16.28 -13.37
C GLN A 155 23.16 -16.07 -11.84
N ALA A 156 24.30 -16.25 -11.20
CA ALA A 156 24.48 -16.01 -9.78
C ALA A 156 24.68 -14.52 -9.45
N LEU A 157 25.11 -13.71 -10.44
CA LEU A 157 25.43 -12.31 -10.21
C LEU A 157 24.19 -11.43 -10.21
N VAL A 158 23.82 -10.95 -9.03
CA VAL A 158 22.71 -10.01 -8.83
C VAL A 158 23.28 -8.59 -8.85
N LEU A 159 22.70 -7.73 -9.68
CA LEU A 159 23.13 -6.35 -9.89
C LEU A 159 22.23 -5.34 -9.16
N GLY A 160 21.04 -5.78 -8.74
CA GLY A 160 20.08 -4.90 -8.10
C GLY A 160 18.70 -5.52 -7.91
N CYS A 161 17.75 -4.68 -7.49
CA CYS A 161 16.39 -5.06 -7.18
C CYS A 161 15.36 -4.09 -7.80
N LEU A 162 14.24 -4.63 -8.24
CA LEU A 162 13.11 -3.87 -8.74
C LEU A 162 11.82 -4.30 -8.04
N GLN A 163 10.93 -3.33 -7.82
CA GLN A 163 9.56 -3.62 -7.38
C GLN A 163 8.56 -2.75 -8.11
N PHE A 164 7.50 -3.40 -8.52
CA PHE A 164 6.30 -2.77 -9.05
C PHE A 164 5.13 -3.06 -8.12
N SER A 165 4.21 -2.10 -8.00
CA SER A 165 3.05 -2.21 -7.13
C SER A 165 1.84 -1.52 -7.72
N SER A 166 0.66 -1.81 -7.17
CA SER A 166 -0.53 -1.01 -7.42
C SER A 166 -0.24 0.47 -7.19
N PRO A 167 -0.78 1.37 -8.01
CA PRO A 167 -0.53 2.80 -7.89
C PRO A 167 -1.25 3.38 -6.67
N ALA A 168 -0.76 4.52 -6.18
CA ALA A 168 -1.50 5.31 -5.20
C ALA A 168 -2.86 5.72 -5.77
N TRP A 169 -3.91 5.63 -4.94
CA TRP A 169 -5.29 5.95 -5.33
C TRP A 169 -5.42 7.33 -5.96
N LYS A 170 -4.80 8.35 -5.37
CA LYS A 170 -4.81 9.72 -5.88
C LYS A 170 -3.39 10.28 -5.92
N MET A 171 -2.96 10.66 -7.12
CA MET A 171 -1.67 11.32 -7.36
C MET A 171 -1.88 12.42 -8.39
N ALA A 172 -2.05 13.66 -7.92
CA ALA A 172 -2.40 14.78 -8.77
C ALA A 172 -1.45 15.03 -9.96
N PRO A 173 -0.11 14.91 -9.83
CA PRO A 173 0.80 15.03 -10.99
C PRO A 173 0.53 13.97 -12.06
N ARG A 174 0.37 12.69 -11.67
CA ARG A 174 0.06 11.61 -12.60
C ARG A 174 -1.28 11.82 -13.28
N ASP A 175 -2.32 12.11 -12.49
CA ASP A 175 -3.69 12.22 -12.98
C ASP A 175 -3.81 13.39 -13.98
N ARG A 176 -3.13 14.52 -13.70
CA ARG A 176 -3.04 15.66 -14.62
C ARG A 176 -2.24 15.36 -15.88
N TRP A 177 -1.12 14.64 -15.76
CA TRP A 177 -0.29 14.25 -16.91
C TRP A 177 -1.07 13.35 -17.88
N ILE A 178 -1.85 12.38 -17.34
CA ILE A 178 -2.66 11.48 -18.15
C ILE A 178 -3.95 12.17 -18.66
N GLY A 179 -4.37 13.27 -18.03
CA GLY A 179 -5.61 13.97 -18.35
C GLY A 179 -6.85 13.35 -17.73
N TRP A 180 -6.69 12.54 -16.66
CA TRP A 180 -7.82 11.88 -16.00
C TRP A 180 -8.59 12.82 -15.06
N ASN A 181 -9.91 12.83 -15.20
CA ASN A 181 -10.82 13.25 -14.14
C ASN A 181 -11.01 12.12 -13.09
N ASP A 182 -11.81 12.38 -12.06
CA ASP A 182 -12.02 11.44 -10.94
C ASP A 182 -12.68 10.13 -11.39
N GLU A 183 -13.63 10.19 -12.33
CA GLU A 183 -14.30 9.00 -12.87
C GLU A 183 -13.37 8.16 -13.73
N GLN A 184 -12.62 8.80 -14.61
CA GLN A 184 -11.65 8.13 -15.48
C GLN A 184 -10.55 7.47 -14.65
N ARG A 185 -10.08 8.14 -13.60
CA ARG A 185 -9.13 7.55 -12.66
C ARG A 185 -9.71 6.32 -11.99
N GLN A 186 -10.95 6.38 -11.49
CA GLN A 186 -11.60 5.26 -10.81
C GLN A 186 -11.71 4.02 -11.72
N ARG A 187 -12.04 4.22 -13.00
CA ARG A 187 -12.19 3.13 -13.97
C ARG A 187 -10.86 2.55 -14.47
N ASN A 188 -9.80 3.37 -14.51
CA ASN A 188 -8.57 2.99 -15.19
C ASN A 188 -7.36 2.80 -14.26
N LEU A 189 -7.50 3.08 -12.95
CA LEU A 189 -6.36 3.04 -12.02
C LEU A 189 -5.68 1.67 -11.99
N GLN A 190 -6.44 0.60 -12.09
CA GLN A 190 -5.92 -0.77 -12.12
C GLN A 190 -5.05 -1.10 -13.34
N LYS A 191 -5.15 -0.29 -14.40
CA LYS A 191 -4.31 -0.43 -15.60
C LYS A 191 -2.94 0.25 -15.45
N VAL A 192 -2.69 0.91 -14.32
CA VAL A 192 -1.42 1.58 -14.02
C VAL A 192 -0.60 0.73 -13.06
N ILE A 193 0.65 0.52 -13.40
CA ILE A 193 1.63 -0.16 -12.55
C ILE A 193 2.68 0.87 -12.16
N SER A 194 2.94 1.03 -10.85
CA SER A 194 3.93 1.98 -10.34
C SER A 194 5.23 1.29 -9.98
N ASN A 195 6.37 1.80 -10.49
CA ASN A 195 7.67 1.41 -9.96
C ASN A 195 7.82 1.98 -8.55
N SER A 196 7.83 1.11 -7.55
CA SER A 196 7.86 1.51 -6.13
C SER A 196 9.24 1.37 -5.50
N ARG A 197 10.12 0.55 -6.07
CA ARG A 197 11.54 0.43 -5.68
C ARG A 197 12.38 0.14 -6.93
N PHE A 198 13.47 0.88 -7.06
CA PHE A 198 14.49 0.64 -8.05
C PHE A 198 15.85 0.83 -7.39
N LEU A 199 16.61 -0.23 -7.30
CA LEU A 199 17.91 -0.28 -6.65
C LEU A 199 18.91 -0.96 -7.57
N ILE A 200 19.92 -0.24 -8.02
CA ILE A 200 21.19 -0.78 -8.47
C ILE A 200 22.10 -0.79 -7.25
N PHE A 201 22.79 -1.89 -6.98
CA PHE A 201 23.60 -1.99 -5.78
C PHE A 201 24.76 -0.97 -5.78
N PRO A 202 25.17 -0.44 -4.61
CA PRO A 202 26.20 0.60 -4.52
C PRO A 202 27.54 0.22 -5.14
N TRP A 203 27.87 -1.07 -5.18
CA TRP A 203 29.10 -1.60 -5.77
C TRP A 203 28.99 -1.84 -7.29
N VAL A 204 27.85 -1.59 -7.91
CA VAL A 204 27.61 -1.76 -9.34
C VAL A 204 27.64 -0.39 -10.02
N GLN A 205 28.74 -0.10 -10.69
CA GLN A 205 29.01 1.16 -11.38
C GLN A 205 29.11 0.93 -12.89
N VAL A 206 27.97 0.62 -13.50
CA VAL A 206 27.87 0.24 -14.92
C VAL A 206 27.04 1.26 -15.68
N GLN A 207 27.69 1.92 -16.64
CA GLN A 207 27.04 2.94 -17.46
C GLN A 207 25.85 2.35 -18.22
N ASN A 208 24.74 3.10 -18.29
CA ASN A 208 23.49 2.75 -18.99
C ASN A 208 22.77 1.49 -18.44
N LEU A 209 23.22 0.88 -17.34
CA LEU A 209 22.54 -0.28 -16.76
C LEU A 209 21.11 0.07 -16.35
N ALA A 210 20.92 1.19 -15.65
CA ALA A 210 19.59 1.60 -15.19
C ALA A 210 18.60 1.77 -16.34
N SER A 211 19.01 2.45 -17.41
CA SER A 211 18.15 2.64 -18.61
C SER A 211 17.84 1.32 -19.31
N SER A 212 18.84 0.42 -19.41
CA SER A 212 18.67 -0.92 -19.99
C SER A 212 17.65 -1.74 -19.17
N VAL A 213 17.77 -1.71 -17.84
CA VAL A 213 16.85 -2.41 -16.92
C VAL A 213 15.45 -1.86 -17.03
N LEU A 214 15.27 -0.54 -17.09
CA LEU A 214 13.94 0.07 -17.25
C LEU A 214 13.32 -0.28 -18.61
N GLY A 215 14.11 -0.24 -19.69
CA GLY A 215 13.66 -0.66 -21.02
C GLY A 215 13.23 -2.12 -21.07
N LEU A 216 13.94 -3.00 -20.35
CA LEU A 216 13.54 -4.40 -20.20
C LEU A 216 12.27 -4.54 -19.35
N ALA A 217 12.16 -3.78 -18.26
CA ALA A 217 11.01 -3.83 -17.36
C ALA A 217 9.70 -3.44 -18.08
N VAL A 218 9.74 -2.39 -18.92
CA VAL A 218 8.57 -1.98 -19.72
C VAL A 218 8.06 -3.11 -20.64
N LYS A 219 8.95 -3.98 -21.11
CA LYS A 219 8.58 -5.12 -21.96
C LYS A 219 8.09 -6.34 -21.17
N THR A 220 8.64 -6.58 -19.97
CA THR A 220 8.41 -7.83 -19.22
C THR A 220 7.30 -7.69 -18.18
N VAL A 221 7.23 -6.54 -17.48
CA VAL A 221 6.35 -6.39 -16.32
C VAL A 221 4.86 -6.42 -16.68
N PRO A 222 4.39 -5.86 -17.81
CA PRO A 222 2.97 -5.95 -18.19
C PRO A 222 2.48 -7.39 -18.30
N ASP A 223 3.23 -8.26 -18.97
CA ASP A 223 2.87 -9.68 -19.17
C ASP A 223 2.87 -10.44 -17.82
N ASP A 224 3.90 -10.22 -17.02
CA ASP A 224 3.99 -10.81 -15.68
C ASP A 224 2.84 -10.32 -14.77
N TRP A 225 2.46 -9.06 -14.88
CA TRP A 225 1.37 -8.48 -14.11
C TRP A 225 0.03 -9.08 -14.54
N GLN A 226 -0.23 -9.12 -15.83
CA GLN A 226 -1.42 -9.74 -16.39
C GLN A 226 -1.53 -11.21 -16.00
N SER A 227 -0.43 -11.95 -16.06
CA SER A 227 -0.38 -13.37 -15.65
C SER A 227 -0.71 -13.60 -14.18
N CYS A 228 -0.48 -12.60 -13.31
CA CYS A 228 -0.66 -12.75 -11.86
C CYS A 228 -1.96 -12.19 -11.32
N TYR A 229 -2.45 -11.14 -11.95
CA TYR A 229 -3.53 -10.33 -11.38
C TYR A 229 -4.69 -10.07 -12.35
N GLY A 230 -4.59 -10.47 -13.60
CA GLY A 230 -5.62 -10.32 -14.62
C GLY A 230 -5.59 -8.97 -15.32
#